data_3d3754bfbd5c2d3e84f61e99598294e1
#
_entry.id   3d3754bfbd5c2d3e84f61e99598294e1
#
_cell.length_a   1.000
_cell.length_b   1.000
_cell.length_c   1.000
_cell.angle_alpha   90.00
_cell.angle_beta   90.00
_cell.angle_gamma   90.00
#
_symmetry.space_group_name_H-M   'P 1'
#
loop_
_entity.id
_entity.type
_entity.pdbx_description
1 polymer ?
#
loop_
_entity_poly.entity_id
_entity_poly.type
_entity_poly.pdbx_seq_one_letter_code
_entity_poly.pdbx_strand_id
1 'polypeptide(L)'
;QNSKCAKKILVSGNGRCNITNTSFTQNDYYSNNPSFVKDALEKFSFKEFSKFTSSIGLELEIKNDGKVYPLSNEAKSVASLLESQAKKLGVNFHLDTKIDNISKLLQTHDAVVIATGSEAASHLGGNQDGQMFAKEFNHTVQPSYPSLVQLELSGTTHQKMSGSKVDGEVTLLINSKSSISVSGDILFTNYGVS
;
A
#
# COMPACT_ATOMS: atom_id res chain seq x y z
N GLN A 1 10.09 -12.78 5.63
CA GLN A 1 9.70 -13.97 6.41
C GLN A 1 8.41 -13.71 7.16
N ASN A 2 7.32 -14.38 6.79
CA ASN A 2 5.99 -14.21 7.37
C ASN A 2 5.31 -15.56 7.61
N SER A 3 4.63 -15.70 8.73
CA SER A 3 3.84 -16.89 9.08
C SER A 3 2.46 -16.96 8.39
N LYS A 4 2.09 -15.90 7.67
CA LYS A 4 0.82 -15.80 6.93
C LYS A 4 1.02 -15.00 5.67
N CYS A 5 0.29 -15.35 4.61
CA CYS A 5 0.18 -14.53 3.42
C CYS A 5 -0.63 -13.25 3.69
N ALA A 6 -0.45 -12.28 2.83
CA ALA A 6 -1.31 -11.09 2.71
C ALA A 6 -1.48 -10.23 3.99
N LYS A 7 -0.50 -10.22 4.92
CA LYS A 7 -0.59 -9.45 6.18
C LYS A 7 -0.94 -7.98 5.98
N LYS A 8 -0.38 -7.32 4.94
CA LYS A 8 -0.68 -5.92 4.65
C LYS A 8 -2.09 -5.71 4.13
N ILE A 9 -2.65 -6.67 3.39
CA ILE A 9 -4.06 -6.62 2.97
C ILE A 9 -4.97 -6.61 4.20
N LEU A 10 -4.70 -7.47 5.19
CA LEU A 10 -5.54 -7.64 6.38
C LEU A 10 -5.72 -6.35 7.20
N VAL A 11 -4.76 -5.42 7.15
CA VAL A 11 -4.81 -4.15 7.89
C VAL A 11 -5.19 -2.95 7.02
N SER A 12 -5.22 -3.12 5.69
CA SER A 12 -5.52 -2.02 4.78
C SER A 12 -6.97 -1.56 4.92
N GLY A 13 -7.22 -0.25 4.73
CA GLY A 13 -8.54 0.33 4.83
C GLY A 13 -9.25 0.06 6.18
N ASN A 14 -8.51 0.06 7.28
CA ASN A 14 -9.00 -0.30 8.62
C ASN A 14 -9.67 -1.70 8.66
N GLY A 15 -9.04 -2.68 8.03
CA GLY A 15 -9.55 -4.06 7.97
C GLY A 15 -10.62 -4.30 6.91
N ARG A 16 -10.99 -3.28 6.12
CA ARG A 16 -11.98 -3.39 5.04
C ARG A 16 -11.35 -3.62 3.67
N CYS A 17 -10.03 -3.43 3.53
CA CYS A 17 -9.28 -3.50 2.28
C CYS A 17 -9.71 -2.45 1.25
N ASN A 18 -9.25 -1.20 1.39
CA ASN A 18 -9.32 -0.24 0.30
C ASN A 18 -8.39 -0.73 -0.82
N ILE A 19 -8.97 -1.34 -1.85
CA ILE A 19 -8.23 -2.08 -2.89
C ILE A 19 -7.61 -1.13 -3.90
N THR A 20 -8.41 -0.18 -4.39
CA THR A 20 -8.02 0.77 -5.44
C THR A 20 -8.94 1.98 -5.42
N ASN A 21 -8.78 2.86 -6.41
CA ASN A 21 -9.66 4.00 -6.65
C ASN A 21 -9.95 4.09 -8.15
N THR A 22 -11.16 4.42 -8.53
CA THR A 22 -11.57 4.57 -9.94
C THR A 22 -11.13 5.89 -10.55
N SER A 23 -10.79 6.87 -9.72
CA SER A 23 -10.50 8.25 -10.14
C SER A 23 -9.00 8.58 -10.16
N PHE A 24 -8.11 7.60 -9.89
CA PHE A 24 -6.68 7.85 -9.90
C PHE A 24 -6.14 8.05 -11.31
N THR A 25 -5.14 8.92 -11.42
CA THR A 25 -4.44 9.25 -12.65
C THR A 25 -2.92 9.25 -12.42
N GLN A 26 -2.16 9.44 -13.46
CA GLN A 26 -0.71 9.64 -13.35
C GLN A 26 -0.35 10.81 -12.39
N ASN A 27 -1.20 11.82 -12.28
CA ASN A 27 -0.96 13.01 -11.46
C ASN A 27 -1.05 12.74 -9.95
N ASP A 28 -1.58 11.59 -9.54
CA ASP A 28 -1.65 11.18 -8.13
C ASP A 28 -0.34 10.52 -7.66
N TYR A 29 0.65 10.38 -8.56
CA TYR A 29 1.95 9.80 -8.28
C TYR A 29 3.05 10.86 -8.32
N TYR A 30 3.69 11.09 -7.18
CA TYR A 30 4.74 12.10 -7.03
C TYR A 30 6.11 11.44 -7.10
N SER A 31 6.92 11.83 -8.08
CA SER A 31 8.30 11.39 -8.20
C SER A 31 9.11 12.33 -9.11
N ASN A 32 10.43 12.16 -9.14
CA ASN A 32 11.30 12.84 -10.08
C ASN A 32 11.05 12.42 -11.56
N ASN A 33 10.34 11.32 -11.76
CA ASN A 33 9.88 10.84 -13.06
C ASN A 33 8.36 10.59 -13.02
N PRO A 34 7.51 11.61 -13.22
CA PRO A 34 6.05 11.47 -13.11
C PRO A 34 5.45 10.49 -14.13
N SER A 35 6.12 10.29 -15.27
CA SER A 35 5.65 9.36 -16.32
C SER A 35 5.95 7.88 -16.00
N PHE A 36 6.71 7.60 -14.95
CA PHE A 36 7.14 6.24 -14.61
C PHE A 36 5.99 5.24 -14.49
N VAL A 37 4.86 5.66 -13.93
CA VAL A 37 3.70 4.80 -13.71
C VAL A 37 2.75 4.68 -14.91
N LYS A 38 2.91 5.53 -15.94
CA LYS A 38 1.99 5.66 -17.05
C LYS A 38 1.71 4.32 -17.75
N ASP A 39 2.76 3.64 -18.19
CA ASP A 39 2.63 2.37 -18.90
C ASP A 39 1.94 1.29 -18.07
N ALA A 40 2.22 1.25 -16.77
CA ALA A 40 1.59 0.28 -15.86
C ALA A 40 0.08 0.57 -15.72
N LEU A 41 -0.30 1.85 -15.55
CA LEU A 41 -1.69 2.27 -15.40
C LEU A 41 -2.49 2.08 -16.70
N GLU A 42 -1.88 2.29 -17.87
CA GLU A 42 -2.51 2.07 -19.17
C GLU A 42 -2.70 0.57 -19.46
N LYS A 43 -1.70 -0.26 -19.16
CA LYS A 43 -1.75 -1.71 -19.41
C LYS A 43 -2.62 -2.47 -18.41
N PHE A 44 -2.69 -2.01 -17.18
CA PHE A 44 -3.49 -2.62 -16.13
C PHE A 44 -4.34 -1.56 -15.43
N SER A 45 -5.31 -1.04 -16.15
CA SER A 45 -6.28 -0.04 -15.69
C SER A 45 -7.29 -0.65 -14.70
N PHE A 46 -8.13 0.19 -14.10
CA PHE A 46 -9.24 -0.28 -13.27
C PHE A 46 -10.15 -1.28 -14.00
N LYS A 47 -10.34 -1.14 -15.31
CA LYS A 47 -11.12 -2.07 -16.12
C LYS A 47 -10.52 -3.47 -16.17
N GLU A 48 -9.20 -3.57 -16.41
CA GLU A 48 -8.48 -4.85 -16.41
C GLU A 48 -8.44 -5.46 -15.01
N PHE A 49 -8.25 -4.62 -13.99
CA PHE A 49 -8.32 -5.05 -12.59
C PHE A 49 -9.70 -5.63 -12.25
N SER A 50 -10.79 -4.97 -12.65
CA SER A 50 -12.16 -5.47 -12.41
C SER A 50 -12.42 -6.80 -13.11
N LYS A 51 -11.92 -6.99 -14.34
CA LYS A 51 -11.99 -8.30 -15.01
C LYS A 51 -11.26 -9.38 -14.23
N PHE A 52 -10.06 -9.06 -13.74
CA PHE A 52 -9.29 -9.99 -12.91
C PHE A 52 -10.05 -10.35 -11.64
N THR A 53 -10.57 -9.37 -10.90
CA THR A 53 -11.29 -9.64 -9.64
C THR A 53 -12.55 -10.47 -9.88
N SER A 54 -13.33 -10.17 -10.92
CA SER A 54 -14.51 -10.98 -11.30
C SER A 54 -14.13 -12.40 -11.68
N SER A 55 -12.99 -12.60 -12.38
CA SER A 55 -12.54 -13.94 -12.78
C SER A 55 -12.21 -14.86 -11.59
N ILE A 56 -11.86 -14.29 -10.45
CA ILE A 56 -11.59 -15.03 -9.21
C ILE A 56 -12.76 -14.99 -8.21
N GLY A 57 -13.87 -14.37 -8.57
CA GLY A 57 -15.07 -14.25 -7.71
C GLY A 57 -14.97 -13.16 -6.65
N LEU A 58 -14.09 -12.19 -6.81
CA LEU A 58 -13.97 -11.02 -5.93
C LEU A 58 -14.83 -9.89 -6.46
N GLU A 59 -16.04 -9.74 -5.90
CA GLU A 59 -16.95 -8.65 -6.22
C GLU A 59 -16.53 -7.35 -5.50
N LEU A 60 -16.70 -6.23 -6.21
CA LEU A 60 -16.25 -4.91 -5.79
C LEU A 60 -17.40 -3.95 -5.53
N GLU A 61 -17.24 -3.09 -4.54
CA GLU A 61 -18.10 -1.95 -4.27
C GLU A 61 -17.33 -0.65 -4.51
N ILE A 62 -17.87 0.24 -5.33
CA ILE A 62 -17.31 1.56 -5.60
C ILE A 62 -18.04 2.58 -4.75
N LYS A 63 -17.31 3.34 -3.94
CA LYS A 63 -17.86 4.43 -3.12
C LYS A 63 -17.95 5.74 -3.91
N ASN A 64 -18.72 6.70 -3.41
CA ASN A 64 -18.94 7.99 -4.07
C ASN A 64 -17.66 8.80 -4.32
N ASP A 65 -16.63 8.61 -3.50
CA ASP A 65 -15.29 9.22 -3.62
C ASP A 65 -14.33 8.42 -4.52
N GLY A 66 -14.83 7.44 -5.25
CA GLY A 66 -14.05 6.58 -6.14
C GLY A 66 -13.28 5.46 -5.46
N LYS A 67 -13.24 5.40 -4.13
CA LYS A 67 -12.59 4.30 -3.41
C LYS A 67 -13.31 2.98 -3.66
N VAL A 68 -12.52 1.93 -3.82
CA VAL A 68 -13.02 0.59 -4.15
C VAL A 68 -12.71 -0.37 -3.01
N TYR A 69 -13.72 -1.05 -2.55
CA TYR A 69 -13.65 -2.07 -1.50
C TYR A 69 -14.19 -3.42 -2.01
N PRO A 70 -13.84 -4.54 -1.37
CA PRO A 70 -14.58 -5.78 -1.63
C PRO A 70 -16.04 -5.61 -1.18
N LEU A 71 -16.97 -6.21 -1.90
CA LEU A 71 -18.40 -6.16 -1.54
C LEU A 71 -18.66 -6.69 -0.12
N SER A 72 -17.85 -7.63 0.36
CA SER A 72 -17.88 -8.14 1.74
C SER A 72 -17.48 -7.10 2.79
N ASN A 73 -16.83 -6.00 2.37
CA ASN A 73 -16.26 -4.98 3.25
C ASN A 73 -15.27 -5.55 4.31
N GLU A 74 -14.63 -6.69 3.99
CA GLU A 74 -13.68 -7.39 4.86
C GLU A 74 -12.37 -7.73 4.15
N ALA A 75 -11.24 -7.26 4.67
CA ALA A 75 -9.91 -7.58 4.13
C ALA A 75 -9.58 -9.08 4.19
N LYS A 76 -10.13 -9.79 5.19
CA LYS A 76 -9.93 -11.23 5.34
C LYS A 76 -10.50 -12.03 4.18
N SER A 77 -11.66 -11.65 3.64
CA SER A 77 -12.25 -12.33 2.49
C SER A 77 -11.38 -12.21 1.25
N VAL A 78 -10.80 -11.02 1.02
CA VAL A 78 -9.87 -10.77 -0.09
C VAL A 78 -8.61 -11.65 0.04
N ALA A 79 -7.97 -11.63 1.23
CA ALA A 79 -6.77 -12.42 1.47
C ALA A 79 -7.02 -13.93 1.29
N SER A 80 -8.12 -14.44 1.86
CA SER A 80 -8.49 -15.85 1.75
C SER A 80 -8.82 -16.28 0.32
N LEU A 81 -9.49 -15.42 -0.43
CA LEU A 81 -9.85 -15.70 -1.83
C LEU A 81 -8.59 -15.76 -2.72
N LEU A 82 -7.69 -14.78 -2.60
CA LEU A 82 -6.43 -14.75 -3.35
C LEU A 82 -5.56 -15.98 -3.02
N GLU A 83 -5.43 -16.33 -1.74
CA GLU A 83 -4.67 -17.51 -1.32
C GLU A 83 -5.31 -18.81 -1.86
N SER A 84 -6.64 -18.93 -1.79
CA SER A 84 -7.38 -20.08 -2.32
C SER A 84 -7.19 -20.22 -3.82
N GLN A 85 -7.28 -19.13 -4.59
CA GLN A 85 -7.07 -19.18 -6.04
C GLN A 85 -5.63 -19.54 -6.41
N ALA A 86 -4.64 -18.98 -5.71
CA ALA A 86 -3.25 -19.35 -5.92
C ALA A 86 -3.01 -20.85 -5.67
N LYS A 87 -3.57 -21.41 -4.59
CA LYS A 87 -3.50 -22.85 -4.31
C LYS A 87 -4.17 -23.70 -5.40
N LYS A 88 -5.34 -23.29 -5.90
CA LYS A 88 -6.01 -23.98 -7.02
C LYS A 88 -5.17 -24.01 -8.29
N LEU A 89 -4.37 -22.98 -8.51
CA LEU A 89 -3.44 -22.87 -9.63
C LEU A 89 -2.10 -23.60 -9.39
N GLY A 90 -1.96 -24.32 -8.29
CA GLY A 90 -0.76 -25.11 -7.98
C GLY A 90 0.40 -24.30 -7.38
N VAL A 91 0.16 -23.09 -6.90
CA VAL A 91 1.19 -22.28 -6.23
C VAL A 91 1.59 -22.91 -4.91
N ASN A 92 2.87 -23.17 -4.71
CA ASN A 92 3.44 -23.63 -3.45
C ASN A 92 3.85 -22.44 -2.59
N PHE A 93 3.36 -22.42 -1.35
CA PHE A 93 3.68 -21.37 -0.37
C PHE A 93 4.76 -21.84 0.59
N HIS A 94 5.85 -21.12 0.66
CA HIS A 94 6.92 -21.33 1.64
C HIS A 94 6.87 -20.23 2.70
N LEU A 95 6.03 -20.43 3.71
CA LEU A 95 5.89 -19.51 4.83
C LEU A 95 7.09 -19.61 5.78
N ASP A 96 7.30 -18.59 6.62
CA ASP A 96 8.41 -18.50 7.58
C ASP A 96 9.80 -18.72 6.97
N THR A 97 9.89 -18.60 5.65
CA THR A 97 11.13 -18.81 4.90
C THR A 97 11.78 -17.48 4.57
N LYS A 98 13.01 -17.30 5.02
CA LYS A 98 13.84 -16.16 4.64
C LYS A 98 14.67 -16.51 3.42
N ILE A 99 14.67 -15.65 2.43
CA ILE A 99 15.55 -15.75 1.27
C ILE A 99 16.76 -14.88 1.51
N ASP A 100 17.93 -15.49 1.58
CA ASP A 100 19.19 -14.79 1.79
C ASP A 100 20.04 -14.68 0.50
N ASN A 101 19.67 -15.41 -0.57
CA ASN A 101 20.42 -15.43 -1.79
C ASN A 101 19.53 -15.75 -3.00
N ILE A 102 19.33 -14.75 -3.84
CA ILE A 102 18.51 -14.87 -5.07
C ILE A 102 19.22 -15.75 -6.13
N SER A 103 20.55 -15.69 -6.22
CA SER A 103 21.30 -16.48 -7.20
C SER A 103 21.10 -18.00 -7.02
N LYS A 104 20.87 -18.47 -5.79
CA LYS A 104 20.52 -19.87 -5.55
C LYS A 104 19.15 -20.23 -6.10
N LEU A 105 18.19 -19.32 -6.03
CA LEU A 105 16.85 -19.55 -6.61
C LEU A 105 16.90 -19.62 -8.13
N LEU A 106 17.73 -18.80 -8.77
CA LEU A 106 17.92 -18.81 -10.23
C LEU A 106 18.56 -20.08 -10.76
N GLN A 107 19.19 -20.89 -9.90
CA GLN A 107 19.71 -22.22 -10.31
C GLN A 107 18.61 -23.28 -10.42
N THR A 108 17.46 -23.05 -9.80
CA THR A 108 16.36 -24.03 -9.68
C THR A 108 15.03 -23.53 -10.25
N HIS A 109 14.97 -22.28 -10.70
CA HIS A 109 13.78 -21.64 -11.23
C HIS A 109 14.12 -20.87 -12.50
N ASP A 110 13.26 -20.89 -13.49
CA ASP A 110 13.43 -20.19 -14.76
C ASP A 110 13.44 -18.66 -14.61
N ALA A 111 12.71 -18.14 -13.62
CA ALA A 111 12.65 -16.72 -13.31
C ALA A 111 12.33 -16.49 -11.83
N VAL A 112 12.78 -15.35 -11.32
CA VAL A 112 12.48 -14.90 -9.95
C VAL A 112 11.88 -13.48 -9.99
N VAL A 113 10.72 -13.31 -9.37
CA VAL A 113 10.07 -12.01 -9.21
C VAL A 113 10.27 -11.52 -7.78
N ILE A 114 10.92 -10.36 -7.62
CA ILE A 114 11.10 -9.71 -6.33
C ILE A 114 9.89 -8.81 -6.06
N ALA A 115 9.01 -9.22 -5.17
CA ALA A 115 7.79 -8.51 -4.80
C ALA A 115 7.67 -8.33 -3.28
N THR A 116 8.79 -8.05 -2.61
CA THR A 116 8.89 -7.99 -1.14
C THR A 116 8.28 -6.74 -0.53
N GLY A 117 7.95 -5.74 -1.35
CA GLY A 117 7.50 -4.44 -0.88
C GLY A 117 8.65 -3.57 -0.36
N SER A 118 8.36 -2.68 0.57
CA SER A 118 9.31 -1.75 1.19
C SER A 118 9.36 -1.94 2.70
N GLU A 119 10.22 -1.19 3.39
CA GLU A 119 10.34 -1.17 4.85
C GLU A 119 9.12 -0.53 5.57
N ALA A 120 8.19 0.05 4.83
CA ALA A 120 6.94 0.55 5.41
C ALA A 120 6.20 -0.57 6.16
N ALA A 121 5.74 -0.27 7.39
CA ALA A 121 5.09 -1.24 8.27
C ALA A 121 5.96 -2.49 8.55
N SER A 122 7.15 -2.28 9.10
CA SER A 122 8.11 -3.36 9.42
C SER A 122 7.54 -4.47 10.31
N HIS A 123 6.62 -4.12 11.23
CA HIS A 123 5.90 -5.07 12.07
C HIS A 123 5.00 -6.06 11.28
N LEU A 124 4.68 -5.74 10.03
CA LEU A 124 3.97 -6.62 9.10
C LEU A 124 4.90 -7.39 8.15
N GLY A 125 6.21 -7.29 8.37
CA GLY A 125 7.24 -7.95 7.56
C GLY A 125 7.82 -7.09 6.43
N GLY A 126 7.55 -5.80 6.41
CA GLY A 126 8.21 -4.86 5.50
C GLY A 126 9.69 -4.72 5.83
N ASN A 127 10.57 -4.78 4.83
CA ASN A 127 12.02 -4.62 4.97
C ASN A 127 12.66 -4.15 3.66
N GLN A 128 13.98 -3.99 3.65
CA GLN A 128 14.76 -3.55 2.49
C GLN A 128 15.37 -4.70 1.68
N ASP A 129 15.09 -5.97 2.01
CA ASP A 129 15.76 -7.13 1.38
C ASP A 129 15.62 -7.11 -0.15
N GLY A 130 14.43 -6.77 -0.68
CA GLY A 130 14.22 -6.67 -2.13
C GLY A 130 15.06 -5.60 -2.81
N GLN A 131 15.29 -4.47 -2.14
CA GLN A 131 16.16 -3.41 -2.65
C GLN A 131 17.63 -3.85 -2.62
N MET A 132 18.04 -4.60 -1.60
CA MET A 132 19.38 -5.18 -1.50
C MET A 132 19.62 -6.19 -2.63
N PHE A 133 18.68 -7.10 -2.87
CA PHE A 133 18.75 -8.04 -3.99
C PHE A 133 18.83 -7.32 -5.34
N ALA A 134 18.03 -6.27 -5.56
CA ALA A 134 18.12 -5.49 -6.80
C ALA A 134 19.52 -4.89 -7.02
N LYS A 135 20.17 -4.39 -5.97
CA LYS A 135 21.55 -3.89 -6.04
C LYS A 135 22.55 -4.99 -6.41
N GLU A 136 22.38 -6.21 -5.90
CA GLU A 136 23.25 -7.37 -6.27
C GLU A 136 23.20 -7.67 -7.77
N PHE A 137 22.08 -7.34 -8.43
CA PHE A 137 21.92 -7.45 -9.89
C PHE A 137 22.18 -6.15 -10.64
N ASN A 138 22.95 -5.23 -10.06
CA ASN A 138 23.36 -3.95 -10.64
C ASN A 138 22.22 -2.97 -10.97
N HIS A 139 21.06 -3.11 -10.31
CA HIS A 139 20.03 -2.08 -10.40
C HIS A 139 20.34 -0.87 -9.52
N THR A 140 20.05 0.31 -10.03
CA THR A 140 20.06 1.53 -9.24
C THR A 140 18.82 1.56 -8.35
N VAL A 141 19.01 1.66 -7.05
CA VAL A 141 17.92 1.78 -6.08
C VAL A 141 17.84 3.22 -5.59
N GLN A 142 16.69 3.85 -5.81
CA GLN A 142 16.42 5.18 -5.27
C GLN A 142 16.06 5.07 -3.78
N PRO A 143 16.49 6.02 -2.94
CA PRO A 143 16.10 6.07 -1.54
C PRO A 143 14.57 6.14 -1.38
N SER A 144 14.04 5.41 -0.42
CA SER A 144 12.61 5.48 -0.06
C SER A 144 12.43 6.48 1.07
N TYR A 145 11.41 7.31 0.97
CA TYR A 145 11.01 8.26 2.00
C TYR A 145 9.54 8.06 2.36
N PRO A 146 9.14 8.28 3.63
CA PRO A 146 7.73 8.31 3.99
C PRO A 146 7.00 9.41 3.21
N SER A 147 5.88 9.06 2.57
CA SER A 147 5.02 10.03 1.88
C SER A 147 3.84 10.49 2.75
N LEU A 148 3.50 9.71 3.76
CA LEU A 148 2.52 10.07 4.79
C LEU A 148 3.24 10.06 6.14
N VAL A 149 3.27 11.21 6.79
CA VAL A 149 3.90 11.40 8.10
C VAL A 149 2.94 12.10 9.03
N GLN A 150 3.08 11.82 10.31
CA GLN A 150 2.38 12.51 11.38
C GLN A 150 3.04 13.86 11.64
N LEU A 151 2.25 14.82 12.09
CA LEU A 151 2.75 16.14 12.49
C LEU A 151 2.74 16.26 14.01
N GLU A 152 3.91 16.57 14.58
CA GLU A 152 4.01 16.91 16.00
C GLU A 152 3.55 18.37 16.21
N LEU A 153 2.71 18.59 17.21
CA LEU A 153 2.21 19.91 17.55
C LEU A 153 2.78 20.41 18.88
N SER A 154 3.11 21.67 18.92
CA SER A 154 3.46 22.34 20.19
C SER A 154 2.20 22.58 21.03
N GLY A 155 2.38 22.67 22.36
CA GLY A 155 1.29 22.87 23.32
C GLY A 155 0.59 21.56 23.69
N THR A 156 -0.55 21.65 24.37
CA THR A 156 -1.23 20.50 24.98
C THR A 156 -2.70 20.33 24.56
N THR A 157 -3.22 21.25 23.75
CA THR A 157 -4.65 21.23 23.36
C THR A 157 -4.99 19.96 22.59
N HIS A 158 -4.14 19.53 21.65
CA HIS A 158 -4.33 18.30 20.88
C HIS A 158 -4.35 17.04 21.75
N GLN A 159 -3.62 17.03 22.87
CA GLN A 159 -3.60 15.89 23.81
C GLN A 159 -4.98 15.65 24.44
N LYS A 160 -5.74 16.71 24.72
CA LYS A 160 -7.11 16.62 25.25
C LYS A 160 -8.10 16.05 24.23
N MET A 161 -7.75 16.12 22.96
CA MET A 161 -8.54 15.59 21.84
C MET A 161 -8.02 14.22 21.35
N SER A 162 -7.00 13.67 21.97
CA SER A 162 -6.37 12.44 21.55
C SER A 162 -7.38 11.30 21.39
N GLY A 163 -7.33 10.63 20.23
CA GLY A 163 -8.29 9.60 19.82
C GLY A 163 -9.53 10.14 19.07
N SER A 164 -9.74 11.47 19.06
CA SER A 164 -10.82 12.07 18.27
C SER A 164 -10.43 12.15 16.80
N LYS A 165 -11.41 11.89 15.94
CA LYS A 165 -11.30 12.04 14.49
C LYS A 165 -12.35 13.04 14.03
N VAL A 166 -11.94 14.01 13.23
CA VAL A 166 -12.84 15.00 12.64
C VAL A 166 -12.63 15.05 11.13
N ASP A 167 -13.69 15.29 10.39
CA ASP A 167 -13.61 15.65 8.97
C ASP A 167 -13.49 17.18 8.90
N GLY A 168 -12.48 17.67 8.19
CA GLY A 168 -12.17 19.08 8.15
C GLY A 168 -11.22 19.47 7.03
N GLU A 169 -10.89 20.77 7.00
CA GLU A 169 -9.90 21.31 6.07
C GLU A 169 -8.66 21.76 6.84
N VAL A 170 -7.50 21.35 6.35
CA VAL A 170 -6.18 21.75 6.87
C VAL A 170 -5.50 22.65 5.85
N THR A 171 -5.11 23.84 6.27
CA THR A 171 -4.37 24.80 5.45
C THR A 171 -2.95 24.94 5.96
N LEU A 172 -1.97 24.66 5.09
CA LEU A 172 -0.57 24.92 5.36
C LEU A 172 -0.27 26.40 5.18
N LEU A 173 0.28 27.03 6.23
CA LEU A 173 0.77 28.40 6.20
C LEU A 173 2.30 28.39 6.17
N ILE A 174 2.89 29.01 5.18
CA ILE A 174 4.34 29.25 5.07
C ILE A 174 4.59 30.75 5.22
N ASN A 175 5.31 31.15 6.27
CA ASN A 175 5.55 32.57 6.60
C ASN A 175 4.24 33.38 6.64
N SER A 176 3.22 32.83 7.31
CA SER A 176 1.87 33.39 7.44
C SER A 176 1.10 33.57 6.11
N LYS A 177 1.57 33.00 5.01
CA LYS A 177 0.85 32.95 3.75
C LYS A 177 0.29 31.56 3.53
N SER A 178 -0.98 31.47 3.13
CA SER A 178 -1.58 30.21 2.71
C SER A 178 -0.85 29.63 1.51
N SER A 179 -0.51 28.34 1.57
CA SER A 179 0.20 27.62 0.52
C SER A 179 -0.69 26.55 -0.10
N ILE A 180 -1.21 25.64 0.72
CA ILE A 180 -2.00 24.48 0.30
C ILE A 180 -3.10 24.26 1.30
N SER A 181 -4.33 23.98 0.83
CA SER A 181 -5.44 23.47 1.63
C SER A 181 -5.83 22.08 1.18
N VAL A 182 -6.10 21.19 2.11
CA VAL A 182 -6.59 19.83 1.85
C VAL A 182 -7.71 19.50 2.81
N SER A 183 -8.76 18.84 2.32
CA SER A 183 -9.89 18.36 3.13
C SER A 183 -9.77 16.87 3.36
N GLY A 184 -10.15 16.41 4.54
CA GLY A 184 -10.16 14.99 4.89
C GLY A 184 -10.25 14.74 6.39
N ASP A 185 -10.02 13.48 6.74
CA ASP A 185 -9.98 13.03 8.14
C ASP A 185 -8.74 13.55 8.86
N ILE A 186 -8.94 14.17 10.00
CA ILE A 186 -7.88 14.64 10.91
C ILE A 186 -7.99 13.83 12.19
N LEU A 187 -6.98 13.02 12.49
CA LEU A 187 -6.89 12.25 13.72
C LEU A 187 -6.01 12.99 14.73
N PHE A 188 -6.58 13.35 15.87
CA PHE A 188 -5.82 13.91 16.99
C PHE A 188 -5.16 12.81 17.82
N THR A 189 -3.90 13.04 18.16
CA THR A 189 -3.07 12.11 18.94
C THR A 189 -2.45 12.83 20.13
N ASN A 190 -1.79 12.10 21.03
CA ASN A 190 -1.11 12.71 22.17
C ASN A 190 0.14 13.52 21.79
N TYR A 191 0.66 13.37 20.56
CA TYR A 191 1.85 14.08 20.06
C TYR A 191 1.49 15.15 19.01
N GLY A 192 0.29 15.10 18.42
CA GLY A 192 -0.10 16.00 17.34
C GLY A 192 -1.29 15.51 16.52
N VAL A 193 -1.16 15.55 15.19
CA VAL A 193 -2.20 15.15 14.24
C VAL A 193 -1.68 14.22 13.15
N SER A 194 -2.58 13.39 12.62
CA SER A 194 -2.32 12.46 11.53
C SER A 194 -3.46 12.46 10.52
#